data_0c6cdb5e80debe6852d68de77183314b
#
_entry.id   0c6cdb5e80debe6852d68de77183314b
#
_cell.length_a   1.000
_cell.length_b   1.000
_cell.length_c   1.000
_cell.angle_alpha   90.00
_cell.angle_beta   90.00
_cell.angle_gamma   90.00
#
_symmetry.space_group_name_H-M   'P 1'
#
loop_
_entity.id
_entity.type
_entity.pdbx_description
1 polymer ?
#
loop_
_entity_poly.entity_id
_entity_poly.type
_entity_poly.pdbx_seq_one_letter_code
_entity_poly.pdbx_strand_id
1 'polypeptide(L)'
;MKAVDVMTRNVVSVKLDSSVSEAAQRMILNRISGLPVLDASGKLVGVVTEGDLLRRAETGTERHRPSWLEFFLGQGRLATEYVRTHGRKVGDVMTPSPETIVEETPLDEIVTVMEQKRIKRLPVCVQLRKVKGDGCARHYPF
;
A
#
# COMPACT_ATOMS: atom_id res chain seq x y z
N MET A 1 23.13 -5.37 10.88
CA MET A 1 21.88 -5.82 10.25
C MET A 1 21.34 -4.67 9.40
N LYS A 2 21.01 -4.93 8.16
CA LYS A 2 20.55 -3.95 7.17
C LYS A 2 19.15 -4.29 6.69
N ALA A 3 18.50 -3.38 5.96
CA ALA A 3 17.17 -3.61 5.39
C ALA A 3 17.09 -4.93 4.60
N VAL A 4 18.10 -5.20 3.77
CA VAL A 4 18.17 -6.43 2.94
C VAL A 4 18.10 -7.73 3.75
N ASP A 5 18.51 -7.71 5.01
CA ASP A 5 18.56 -8.91 5.87
C ASP A 5 17.18 -9.27 6.45
N VAL A 6 16.28 -8.28 6.54
CA VAL A 6 14.98 -8.42 7.20
C VAL A 6 13.78 -8.11 6.30
N MET A 7 14.00 -7.56 5.10
CA MET A 7 12.91 -7.17 4.19
C MET A 7 12.16 -8.35 3.61
N THR A 8 10.89 -8.15 3.31
CA THR A 8 10.08 -9.07 2.51
C THR A 8 10.41 -8.89 1.03
N ARG A 9 10.79 -9.95 0.34
CA ARG A 9 11.27 -9.90 -1.04
C ARG A 9 10.17 -10.01 -2.10
N ASN A 10 9.16 -10.82 -1.86
CA ASN A 10 8.06 -11.04 -2.82
C ASN A 10 6.86 -10.18 -2.43
N VAL A 11 6.91 -8.93 -2.84
CA VAL A 11 5.93 -7.94 -2.44
C VAL A 11 4.71 -7.94 -3.32
N VAL A 12 3.55 -8.01 -2.69
CA VAL A 12 2.27 -7.77 -3.34
C VAL A 12 2.05 -6.27 -3.48
N SER A 13 1.79 -5.81 -4.69
CA SER A 13 1.53 -4.40 -5.02
C SER A 13 0.21 -4.23 -5.75
N VAL A 14 -0.23 -2.99 -5.86
CA VAL A 14 -1.37 -2.60 -6.70
C VAL A 14 -0.98 -1.46 -7.63
N LYS A 15 -1.73 -1.30 -8.70
CA LYS A 15 -1.54 -0.19 -9.62
C LYS A 15 -2.34 1.04 -9.19
N LEU A 16 -1.89 2.20 -9.62
CA LEU A 16 -2.55 3.48 -9.35
C LEU A 16 -4.03 3.51 -9.79
N ASP A 17 -4.34 2.86 -10.89
CA ASP A 17 -5.67 2.75 -11.49
C ASP A 17 -6.49 1.54 -11.00
N SER A 18 -5.91 0.69 -10.15
CA SER A 18 -6.63 -0.42 -9.52
C SER A 18 -7.74 0.11 -8.63
N SER A 19 -8.82 -0.68 -8.50
CA SER A 19 -9.91 -0.34 -7.59
C SER A 19 -9.50 -0.55 -6.12
N VAL A 20 -10.12 0.21 -5.23
CA VAL A 20 -10.00 0.03 -3.77
C VAL A 20 -10.40 -1.39 -3.36
N SER A 21 -11.40 -1.96 -4.03
CA SER A 21 -11.83 -3.34 -3.83
C SER A 21 -10.73 -4.36 -4.14
N GLU A 22 -10.03 -4.17 -5.25
CA GLU A 22 -8.89 -5.03 -5.61
C GLU A 22 -7.77 -4.96 -4.57
N ALA A 23 -7.45 -3.75 -4.09
CA ALA A 23 -6.47 -3.56 -3.04
C ALA A 23 -6.87 -4.27 -1.73
N ALA A 24 -8.11 -4.10 -1.29
CA ALA A 24 -8.64 -4.77 -0.10
C ALA A 24 -8.60 -6.29 -0.24
N GLN A 25 -9.00 -6.81 -1.39
CA GLN A 25 -8.95 -8.24 -1.68
C GLN A 25 -7.53 -8.81 -1.62
N ARG A 26 -6.56 -8.11 -2.19
CA ARG A 26 -5.14 -8.50 -2.12
C ARG A 26 -4.61 -8.49 -0.68
N MET A 27 -4.99 -7.50 0.12
CA MET A 27 -4.63 -7.44 1.55
C MET A 27 -5.17 -8.67 2.30
N ILE A 28 -6.42 -9.03 2.08
CA ILE A 28 -7.06 -10.18 2.75
C ILE A 28 -6.43 -11.50 2.31
N LEU A 29 -6.31 -11.73 1.02
CA LEU A 29 -5.75 -12.97 0.47
C LEU A 29 -4.31 -13.22 0.90
N ASN A 30 -3.51 -12.17 1.04
CA ASN A 30 -2.11 -12.27 1.42
C ASN A 30 -1.87 -12.00 2.92
N ARG A 31 -2.92 -11.76 3.70
CA ARG A 31 -2.85 -11.45 5.14
C ARG A 31 -1.91 -10.27 5.45
N ILE A 32 -1.99 -9.24 4.65
CA ILE A 32 -1.21 -8.01 4.77
C ILE A 32 -2.15 -6.83 4.94
N SER A 33 -1.68 -5.75 5.57
CA SER A 33 -2.48 -4.57 5.89
C SER A 33 -1.99 -3.31 5.19
N GLY A 34 -1.17 -3.45 4.18
CA GLY A 34 -0.67 -2.36 3.35
C GLY A 34 -0.06 -2.86 2.06
N LEU A 35 -0.18 -2.06 1.01
CA LEU A 35 0.30 -2.35 -0.33
C LEU A 35 1.02 -1.14 -0.91
N PRO A 36 2.18 -1.31 -1.52
CA PRO A 36 2.77 -0.29 -2.37
C PRO A 36 1.92 -0.08 -3.62
N VAL A 37 1.82 1.16 -4.04
CA VAL A 37 1.09 1.57 -5.25
C VAL A 37 2.09 1.97 -6.32
N LEU A 38 1.99 1.34 -7.46
CA LEU A 38 2.87 1.55 -8.61
C LEU A 38 2.13 2.25 -9.75
N ASP A 39 2.83 3.09 -10.49
CA ASP A 39 2.31 3.65 -11.73
C ASP A 39 2.44 2.66 -12.91
N ALA A 40 2.05 3.09 -14.11
CA ALA A 40 2.12 2.27 -15.32
C ALA A 40 3.56 1.84 -15.69
N SER A 41 4.56 2.61 -15.25
CA SER A 41 5.99 2.30 -15.48
C SER A 41 6.59 1.36 -14.42
N GLY A 42 5.82 1.03 -13.37
CA GLY A 42 6.29 0.24 -12.24
C GLY A 42 6.99 1.05 -11.16
N LYS A 43 6.91 2.38 -11.21
CA LYS A 43 7.47 3.29 -10.19
C LYS A 43 6.55 3.37 -8.98
N LEU A 44 7.13 3.38 -7.78
CA LEU A 44 6.39 3.61 -6.53
C LEU A 44 5.87 5.04 -6.48
N VAL A 45 4.57 5.19 -6.36
CA VAL A 45 3.90 6.50 -6.27
C VAL A 45 3.16 6.72 -4.97
N GLY A 46 2.89 5.65 -4.22
CA GLY A 46 2.18 5.74 -2.96
C GLY A 46 2.16 4.43 -2.20
N VAL A 47 1.52 4.48 -1.04
CA VAL A 47 1.19 3.30 -0.22
C VAL A 47 -0.26 3.40 0.18
N VAL A 48 -1.00 2.31 0.07
CA VAL A 48 -2.36 2.18 0.57
C VAL A 48 -2.38 1.20 1.74
N THR A 49 -3.00 1.60 2.83
CA THR A 49 -3.11 0.79 4.04
C THR A 49 -4.56 0.52 4.40
N GLU A 50 -4.78 -0.48 5.26
CA GLU A 50 -6.09 -0.74 5.84
C GLU A 50 -6.70 0.52 6.48
N GLY A 51 -5.88 1.32 7.18
CA GLY A 51 -6.31 2.59 7.75
C GLY A 51 -6.77 3.62 6.72
N ASP A 52 -6.17 3.66 5.55
CA ASP A 52 -6.60 4.56 4.46
C ASP A 52 -7.97 4.15 3.91
N LEU A 53 -8.20 2.84 3.80
CA LEU A 53 -9.49 2.29 3.38
C LEU A 53 -10.60 2.59 4.40
N LEU A 54 -10.28 2.50 5.69
CA LEU A 54 -11.24 2.74 6.78
C LEU A 54 -11.55 4.23 6.96
N ARG A 55 -10.55 5.11 6.94
CA ARG A 55 -10.72 6.56 7.14
C ARG A 55 -11.59 7.22 6.09
N ARG A 56 -11.53 6.77 4.86
CA ARG A 56 -12.35 7.32 3.77
C ARG A 56 -13.80 6.81 3.78
N ALA A 57 -14.06 5.73 4.47
CA ALA A 57 -15.42 5.30 4.75
C ALA A 57 -16.10 6.18 5.81
N GLU A 58 -15.33 6.75 6.76
CA GLU A 58 -15.84 7.61 7.83
C GLU A 58 -16.11 9.06 7.40
N THR A 59 -15.45 9.56 6.35
CA THR A 59 -15.69 10.92 5.84
C THR A 59 -16.97 11.08 5.04
N GLY A 60 -17.73 10.03 4.83
CA GLY A 60 -19.09 10.03 4.29
C GLY A 60 -20.11 9.81 5.39
N THR A 61 -20.26 10.77 6.31
CA THR A 61 -21.42 11.08 7.19
C THR A 61 -22.31 9.95 7.76
N GLU A 62 -21.93 8.69 7.81
CA GLU A 62 -22.71 7.69 8.53
C GLU A 62 -21.83 6.71 9.32
N ARG A 63 -22.21 6.51 10.57
CA ARG A 63 -21.65 5.55 11.54
C ARG A 63 -21.88 4.08 11.14
N HIS A 64 -21.92 3.78 9.88
CA HIS A 64 -22.01 2.41 9.39
C HIS A 64 -20.61 1.95 8.99
N ARG A 65 -20.21 0.79 9.49
CA ARG A 65 -19.13 0.00 8.89
C ARG A 65 -19.42 -0.02 7.39
N PRO A 66 -18.46 0.34 6.54
CA PRO A 66 -18.73 0.34 5.12
C PRO A 66 -19.20 -1.06 4.72
N SER A 67 -20.30 -1.12 4.00
CA SER A 67 -20.95 -2.34 3.53
C SER A 67 -19.99 -3.33 2.86
N TRP A 68 -18.93 -2.80 2.26
CA TRP A 68 -17.90 -3.60 1.62
C TRP A 68 -16.98 -4.32 2.62
N LEU A 69 -16.77 -3.78 3.85
CA LEU A 69 -16.00 -4.43 4.90
C LEU A 69 -16.80 -5.60 5.52
N GLU A 70 -18.09 -5.40 5.75
CA GLU A 70 -19.01 -6.48 6.15
C GLU A 70 -19.11 -7.55 5.08
N PHE A 71 -18.97 -7.15 3.85
CA PHE A 71 -18.99 -8.00 2.69
C PHE A 71 -17.77 -8.89 2.56
N PHE A 72 -16.59 -8.41 2.87
CA PHE A 72 -15.37 -9.22 2.94
C PHE A 72 -15.37 -10.20 4.12
N LEU A 73 -16.14 -9.90 5.16
CA LEU A 73 -16.32 -10.75 6.33
C LEU A 73 -17.50 -11.72 6.21
N GLY A 74 -18.42 -11.51 5.27
CA GLY A 74 -19.61 -12.31 5.04
C GLY A 74 -19.95 -12.47 3.57
N GLN A 75 -20.14 -13.68 3.14
CA GLN A 75 -20.50 -14.18 1.82
C GLN A 75 -21.28 -13.21 0.92
N GLY A 76 -20.81 -12.97 -0.30
CA GLY A 76 -21.74 -12.53 -1.29
C GLY A 76 -21.22 -11.95 -2.60
N ARG A 77 -21.77 -12.44 -3.67
CA ARG A 77 -21.57 -12.01 -5.05
C ARG A 77 -22.12 -10.62 -5.38
N LEU A 78 -23.09 -10.12 -4.62
CA LEU A 78 -23.83 -8.88 -4.92
C LEU A 78 -23.03 -7.60 -4.68
N ALA A 79 -22.06 -7.60 -3.79
CA ALA A 79 -21.26 -6.41 -3.55
C ALA A 79 -20.05 -6.31 -4.47
N THR A 80 -19.63 -7.37 -5.14
CA THR A 80 -18.64 -7.27 -6.22
C THR A 80 -19.17 -6.38 -7.35
N GLU A 81 -20.47 -6.41 -7.58
CA GLU A 81 -21.14 -5.58 -8.58
C GLU A 81 -21.34 -4.13 -8.10
N TYR A 82 -21.68 -3.93 -6.83
CA TYR A 82 -21.80 -2.62 -6.20
C TYR A 82 -20.44 -1.88 -6.16
N VAL A 83 -19.36 -2.56 -5.83
CA VAL A 83 -18.01 -2.01 -5.79
C VAL A 83 -17.47 -1.75 -7.21
N ARG A 84 -17.86 -2.53 -8.20
CA ARG A 84 -17.56 -2.23 -9.61
C ARG A 84 -18.19 -0.93 -10.09
N THR A 85 -19.40 -0.63 -9.65
CA THR A 85 -20.15 0.58 -10.04
C THR A 85 -19.78 1.82 -9.23
N HIS A 86 -19.26 1.67 -8.02
CA HIS A 86 -18.87 2.77 -7.12
C HIS A 86 -17.36 2.82 -6.89
N GLY A 87 -16.57 2.13 -7.72
CA GLY A 87 -15.14 1.89 -7.56
C GLY A 87 -14.30 3.15 -7.52
N ARG A 88 -13.94 3.59 -6.32
CA ARG A 88 -12.83 4.52 -6.13
C ARG A 88 -11.54 3.82 -6.53
N LYS A 89 -10.67 4.56 -7.17
CA LYS A 89 -9.33 4.09 -7.52
C LYS A 89 -8.41 4.18 -6.32
N VAL A 90 -7.43 3.31 -6.26
CA VAL A 90 -6.38 3.31 -5.24
C VAL A 90 -5.67 4.66 -5.17
N GLY A 91 -5.43 5.30 -6.30
CA GLY A 91 -4.83 6.64 -6.38
C GLY A 91 -5.58 7.73 -5.60
N ASP A 92 -6.89 7.58 -5.42
CA ASP A 92 -7.72 8.57 -4.70
C ASP A 92 -7.64 8.42 -3.17
N VAL A 93 -7.20 7.27 -2.68
CA VAL A 93 -7.16 6.95 -1.23
C VAL A 93 -5.75 6.72 -0.70
N MET A 94 -4.77 6.48 -1.54
CA MET A 94 -3.39 6.22 -1.13
C MET A 94 -2.75 7.42 -0.42
N THR A 95 -1.71 7.14 0.36
CA THR A 95 -0.76 8.17 0.81
C THR A 95 0.29 8.34 -0.28
N PRO A 96 0.37 9.51 -0.93
CA PRO A 96 1.36 9.77 -1.98
C PRO A 96 2.75 10.01 -1.40
N SER A 97 3.77 9.86 -2.25
CA SER A 97 5.17 10.17 -1.90
C SER A 97 5.62 9.53 -0.58
N PRO A 98 5.57 8.18 -0.47
CA PRO A 98 5.91 7.50 0.76
C PRO A 98 7.40 7.67 1.09
N GLU A 99 7.71 7.67 2.39
CA GLU A 99 9.10 7.51 2.82
C GLU A 99 9.63 6.16 2.34
N THR A 100 10.86 6.16 1.84
CA THR A 100 11.51 4.97 1.31
C THR A 100 12.91 4.84 1.87
N ILE A 101 13.40 3.61 1.91
CA ILE A 101 14.77 3.29 2.29
C ILE A 101 15.44 2.46 1.20
N VAL A 102 16.73 2.29 1.31
CA VAL A 102 17.50 1.42 0.39
C VAL A 102 17.92 0.13 1.11
N GLU A 103 18.27 -0.88 0.33
CA GLU A 103 18.69 -2.20 0.85
C GLU A 103 19.82 -2.12 1.88
N GLU A 104 20.71 -1.13 1.73
CA GLU A 104 21.88 -0.91 2.59
C GLU A 104 21.58 -0.16 3.89
N THR A 105 20.36 0.36 4.07
CA THR A 105 19.97 1.15 5.25
C THR A 105 20.10 0.30 6.52
N PRO A 106 20.82 0.79 7.55
CA PRO A 106 20.96 0.09 8.82
C PRO A 106 19.64 0.00 9.58
N LEU A 107 19.47 -1.05 10.38
CA LEU A 107 18.21 -1.32 11.10
C LEU A 107 17.85 -0.24 12.12
N ASP A 108 18.84 0.33 12.79
CA ASP A 108 18.66 1.44 13.75
C ASP A 108 18.14 2.71 13.07
N GLU A 109 18.61 3.02 11.86
CA GLU A 109 18.07 4.11 11.05
C GLU A 109 16.62 3.84 10.62
N ILE A 110 16.31 2.61 10.22
CA ILE A 110 14.94 2.19 9.87
C ILE A 110 13.98 2.43 11.04
N VAL A 111 14.36 1.97 12.24
CA VAL A 111 13.54 2.16 13.45
C VAL A 111 13.35 3.64 13.75
N THR A 112 14.41 4.44 13.64
CA THR A 112 14.36 5.89 13.86
C THR A 112 13.38 6.57 12.90
N VAL A 113 13.43 6.23 11.61
CA VAL A 113 12.50 6.77 10.60
C VAL A 113 11.06 6.35 10.91
N MET A 114 10.83 5.09 11.24
CA MET A 114 9.49 4.59 11.59
C MET A 114 8.91 5.32 12.81
N GLU A 115 9.71 5.56 13.85
CA GLU A 115 9.29 6.29 15.05
C GLU A 115 9.00 7.76 14.76
N GLN A 116 9.92 8.46 14.10
CA GLN A 116 9.78 9.87 13.76
C GLN A 116 8.57 10.15 12.87
N LYS A 117 8.34 9.30 11.89
CA LYS A 117 7.23 9.43 10.93
C LYS A 117 5.95 8.75 11.41
N ARG A 118 5.99 8.04 12.52
CA ARG A 118 4.86 7.24 13.05
C ARG A 118 4.27 6.28 12.03
N ILE A 119 5.13 5.63 11.27
CA ILE A 119 4.79 4.64 10.25
C ILE A 119 5.27 3.26 10.64
N LYS A 120 4.55 2.23 10.22
CA LYS A 120 4.84 0.83 10.54
C LYS A 120 5.44 0.06 9.38
N ARG A 121 5.56 0.68 8.21
CA ARG A 121 6.07 0.07 6.98
C ARG A 121 6.86 1.07 6.19
N LEU A 122 7.96 0.61 5.65
CA LEU A 122 8.83 1.38 4.76
C LEU A 122 9.09 0.56 3.49
N PRO A 123 8.72 1.07 2.33
CA PRO A 123 9.17 0.47 1.08
C PRO A 123 10.69 0.53 0.94
N VAL A 124 11.29 -0.61 0.61
CA VAL A 124 12.71 -0.70 0.29
C VAL A 124 12.88 -0.57 -1.21
N CYS A 125 13.67 0.38 -1.64
CA CYS A 125 13.96 0.62 -3.03
C CYS A 125 15.35 0.10 -3.39
N VAL A 126 15.44 -0.61 -4.52
CA VAL A 126 16.75 -0.97 -5.09
C VAL A 126 17.36 0.29 -5.71
N GLN A 127 18.48 0.72 -5.19
CA GLN A 127 19.23 1.82 -5.79
C GLN A 127 19.90 1.33 -7.08
N LEU A 128 19.32 1.64 -8.22
CA LEU A 128 20.03 1.45 -9.48
C LEU A 128 21.25 2.37 -9.50
N ARG A 129 22.44 1.78 -9.62
CA ARG A 129 23.67 2.53 -9.82
C ARG A 129 23.47 3.55 -10.93
N LYS A 130 23.51 4.83 -10.54
CA LYS A 130 23.57 6.03 -11.38
C LYS A 130 23.20 5.84 -12.86
N VAL A 131 21.93 5.91 -13.16
CA VAL A 131 21.49 6.57 -14.37
C VAL A 131 20.79 7.84 -13.89
N LYS A 132 21.24 9.00 -14.36
CA LYS A 132 20.62 10.30 -14.07
C LYS A 132 19.14 10.24 -14.44
N GLY A 133 18.26 10.25 -13.45
CA GLY A 133 16.81 10.23 -13.65
C GLY A 133 16.12 9.56 -12.47
N ASP A 134 15.35 10.32 -11.76
CA ASP A 134 14.59 9.98 -10.57
C ASP A 134 13.71 8.73 -10.74
N GLY A 135 14.16 7.58 -10.27
CA GLY A 135 13.36 6.39 -10.38
C GLY A 135 13.78 5.28 -9.42
N CYS A 136 13.01 5.08 -8.39
CA CYS A 136 13.02 3.85 -7.62
C CYS A 136 12.48 2.71 -8.51
N ALA A 137 13.33 1.80 -8.96
CA ALA A 137 12.98 0.87 -10.05
C ALA A 137 12.44 -0.49 -9.59
N ARG A 138 12.58 -0.86 -8.32
CA ARG A 138 11.97 -2.06 -7.72
C ARG A 138 11.74 -1.85 -6.24
N HIS A 139 10.67 -2.41 -5.73
CA HIS A 139 10.20 -2.17 -4.37
C HIS A 139 10.00 -3.47 -3.62
N TYR A 140 10.47 -3.48 -2.38
CA TYR A 140 10.20 -4.53 -1.42
C TYR A 140 9.72 -3.88 -0.11
N PRO A 141 8.43 -3.95 0.27
CA PRO A 141 7.97 -3.46 1.55
C PRO A 141 8.23 -4.44 2.68
N PHE A 142 8.30 -3.89 3.85
CA PHE A 142 8.23 -4.67 5.09
C PHE A 142 6.81 -5.08 5.42
#